data_9a61f43ce88df032d1f22bc2172331a2
#
_entry.id   9a61f43ce88df032d1f22bc2172331a2
#
_cell.length_a   1.000
_cell.length_b   1.000
_cell.length_c   1.000
_cell.angle_alpha   90.00
_cell.angle_beta   90.00
_cell.angle_gamma   90.00
#
_symmetry.space_group_name_H-M   'P 1'
#
loop_
_entity.id
_entity.type
_entity.pdbx_description
1 polymer ?
#
loop_
_entity_poly.entity_id
_entity_poly.type
_entity_poly.pdbx_seq_one_letter_code
_entity_poly.pdbx_strand_id
1 'polypeptide(L)'
;VHLDEPNNPWQFHRESAKLITPQWIGEKGVHGVAVLAIDDMSGDGLHFRNYLSPIIDRLKLIDGRGPVSITCNRPDPTHPNMQWLLGQGVSLETHTLSHPCPLLHHLDFARAATDYHRCVDLLAAIPNNRSVGFRFPCMDGQNTPSPRAYAEILNGVSEMGNFMSSSTSVGIVFTPTDPELPRSIFEGDPAGGRRFSKYLMTGFVNYIEDYPYPFTVGNLIWEVPFVYPNDYTGQALNGAQNPVMIADFKAAVDATVAKQGAVSLCFHAGGWMRNDQMVEIVDHADRTHGKKVKFLTMREMDERMVENMLAGHSLRNAKGGDNGVRIFDIDGNGYMDVVIGNDRTRLSRIWNPEKESWQESPFPTLVTPALRFGILDKSGRAAAIETDGRGVNRAWRFDGKAWVADQSLVAGLAGVTTHRKGADGGVRLRDVDGDGICELIVGTPTQSAVYRLGKKGWQKLPFGLPEGSSLVTQSG
;
A
#
# COMPACT_ATOMS: atom_id res chain seq x y z
N VAL A 1 8.18 4.95 14.39
CA VAL A 1 7.40 5.06 15.61
C VAL A 1 6.19 6.01 15.51
N HIS A 2 6.04 6.70 14.40
CA HIS A 2 4.82 7.44 14.12
C HIS A 2 3.77 6.51 13.53
N LEU A 3 2.53 6.65 13.99
CA LEU A 3 1.44 5.73 13.67
C LEU A 3 0.45 6.32 12.65
N ASP A 4 0.44 7.64 12.46
CA ASP A 4 -0.49 8.33 11.60
C ASP A 4 0.17 8.92 10.34
N GLU A 5 -0.65 9.17 9.31
CA GLU A 5 -0.29 9.84 8.06
C GLU A 5 0.89 9.19 7.30
N PRO A 6 0.77 7.92 6.91
CA PRO A 6 1.76 7.27 6.05
C PRO A 6 1.66 7.84 4.63
N ASN A 7 2.25 9.03 4.42
CA ASN A 7 2.14 9.75 3.15
C ASN A 7 3.27 9.45 2.17
N ASN A 8 4.41 8.96 2.68
CA ASN A 8 5.55 8.63 1.84
C ASN A 8 5.46 7.16 1.42
N PRO A 9 5.37 6.83 0.11
CA PRO A 9 5.33 5.45 -0.36
C PRO A 9 6.62 4.66 -0.06
N TRP A 10 7.72 5.34 0.30
CA TRP A 10 9.03 4.75 0.58
C TRP A 10 9.39 4.69 2.08
N GLN A 11 8.40 4.87 2.96
CA GLN A 11 8.66 4.96 4.41
C GLN A 11 8.84 3.60 5.11
N PHE A 12 8.41 2.52 4.46
CA PHE A 12 8.47 1.19 5.05
C PHE A 12 9.85 0.56 4.86
N HIS A 13 10.24 -0.26 5.82
CA HIS A 13 11.48 -1.03 5.81
C HIS A 13 11.28 -2.33 6.59
N ARG A 14 12.26 -3.22 6.57
CA ARG A 14 12.20 -4.54 7.19
C ARG A 14 11.71 -4.54 8.65
N GLU A 15 12.07 -3.52 9.43
CA GLU A 15 11.69 -3.41 10.85
C GLU A 15 10.32 -2.77 11.07
N SER A 16 9.62 -2.37 10.04
CA SER A 16 8.27 -1.83 10.16
C SER A 16 7.28 -2.93 10.51
N ALA A 17 6.19 -2.57 11.20
CA ALA A 17 5.11 -3.50 11.50
C ALA A 17 4.55 -4.13 10.23
N LYS A 18 4.22 -5.42 10.26
CA LYS A 18 3.91 -6.24 9.10
C LYS A 18 2.40 -6.43 8.93
N LEU A 19 1.93 -6.36 7.69
CA LEU A 19 0.60 -6.80 7.31
C LEU A 19 0.70 -8.14 6.57
N ILE A 20 0.81 -9.24 7.33
CA ILE A 20 1.00 -10.57 6.75
C ILE A 20 -0.29 -11.10 6.11
N THR A 21 -0.14 -11.94 5.10
CA THR A 21 -1.26 -12.54 4.35
C THR A 21 -2.35 -13.17 5.24
N PRO A 22 -2.04 -13.92 6.32
CA PRO A 22 -3.05 -14.49 7.21
C PRO A 22 -4.01 -13.48 7.84
N GLN A 23 -3.61 -12.21 7.97
CA GLN A 23 -4.45 -11.16 8.57
C GLN A 23 -5.68 -10.80 7.73
N TRP A 24 -5.60 -10.97 6.41
CA TRP A 24 -6.64 -10.46 5.49
C TRP A 24 -7.13 -11.48 4.45
N ILE A 25 -6.44 -12.58 4.24
CA ILE A 25 -6.78 -13.51 3.16
C ILE A 25 -8.10 -14.25 3.37
N GLY A 26 -8.51 -14.49 4.64
CA GLY A 26 -9.73 -15.21 4.98
C GLY A 26 -9.69 -16.72 4.74
N GLU A 27 -8.53 -17.27 4.37
CA GLU A 27 -8.33 -18.70 4.09
C GLU A 27 -7.18 -19.26 4.93
N LYS A 28 -7.50 -20.21 5.80
CA LYS A 28 -6.49 -20.80 6.69
C LYS A 28 -5.42 -21.58 5.92
N GLY A 29 -4.16 -21.34 6.28
CA GLY A 29 -3.00 -22.00 5.70
C GLY A 29 -2.49 -21.36 4.40
N VAL A 30 -3.07 -20.24 3.93
CA VAL A 30 -2.50 -19.41 2.89
C VAL A 30 -1.50 -18.46 3.53
N HIS A 31 -0.24 -18.52 3.09
CA HIS A 31 0.85 -17.74 3.64
C HIS A 31 1.32 -16.63 2.71
N GLY A 32 1.16 -16.76 1.40
CA GLY A 32 1.60 -15.75 0.46
C GLY A 32 0.62 -15.53 -0.68
N VAL A 33 0.60 -14.31 -1.22
CA VAL A 33 -0.20 -13.95 -2.38
C VAL A 33 0.70 -13.43 -3.49
N ALA A 34 0.47 -13.94 -4.71
CA ALA A 34 1.06 -13.43 -5.94
C ALA A 34 -0.04 -12.85 -6.83
N VAL A 35 0.06 -11.56 -7.14
CA VAL A 35 -0.77 -10.89 -8.14
C VAL A 35 -0.05 -10.93 -9.47
N LEU A 36 -0.55 -11.68 -10.44
CA LEU A 36 -0.05 -11.62 -11.81
C LEU A 36 -0.57 -10.36 -12.47
N ALA A 37 0.30 -9.37 -12.70
CA ALA A 37 -0.09 -8.09 -13.25
C ALA A 37 0.62 -7.84 -14.58
N ILE A 38 -0.17 -7.77 -15.66
CA ILE A 38 0.32 -7.53 -17.01
C ILE A 38 -0.05 -6.11 -17.46
N ASP A 39 0.91 -5.38 -18.01
CA ASP A 39 0.76 -3.98 -18.34
C ASP A 39 0.47 -3.73 -19.83
N ASP A 40 0.01 -2.52 -20.16
CA ASP A 40 -0.09 -1.91 -21.48
C ASP A 40 -1.24 -2.37 -22.39
N MET A 41 -2.31 -2.92 -21.84
CA MET A 41 -3.44 -3.29 -22.69
C MET A 41 -4.14 -2.06 -23.28
N SER A 42 -4.29 -2.07 -24.60
CA SER A 42 -5.03 -1.07 -25.37
C SER A 42 -5.84 -1.71 -26.50
N GLY A 43 -6.78 -0.95 -27.08
CA GLY A 43 -7.60 -1.40 -28.20
C GLY A 43 -8.51 -2.58 -27.88
N ASP A 44 -8.60 -3.56 -28.76
CA ASP A 44 -9.52 -4.70 -28.68
C ASP A 44 -9.12 -5.80 -27.68
N GLY A 45 -7.91 -5.73 -27.10
CA GLY A 45 -7.41 -6.72 -26.16
C GLY A 45 -7.15 -8.13 -26.73
N LEU A 46 -7.23 -8.33 -28.04
CA LEU A 46 -7.07 -9.65 -28.67
C LEU A 46 -5.68 -10.24 -28.44
N HIS A 47 -4.63 -9.39 -28.54
CA HIS A 47 -3.26 -9.80 -28.28
C HIS A 47 -3.10 -10.30 -26.83
N PHE A 48 -3.67 -9.60 -25.86
CA PHE A 48 -3.67 -10.00 -24.45
C PHE A 48 -4.45 -11.29 -24.22
N ARG A 49 -5.62 -11.44 -24.84
CA ARG A 49 -6.38 -12.69 -24.79
C ARG A 49 -5.53 -13.87 -25.26
N ASN A 50 -4.88 -13.76 -26.40
CA ASN A 50 -4.05 -14.83 -26.96
C ASN A 50 -2.84 -15.15 -26.07
N TYR A 51 -2.18 -14.13 -25.55
CA TYR A 51 -1.04 -14.30 -24.65
C TYR A 51 -1.44 -14.93 -23.30
N LEU A 52 -2.55 -14.49 -22.72
CA LEU A 52 -2.99 -14.92 -21.40
C LEU A 52 -3.73 -16.27 -21.39
N SER A 53 -4.28 -16.74 -22.50
CA SER A 53 -5.07 -17.97 -22.53
C SER A 53 -4.37 -19.16 -21.86
N PRO A 54 -3.12 -19.54 -22.15
CA PRO A 54 -2.47 -20.69 -21.50
C PRO A 54 -2.20 -20.43 -19.99
N ILE A 55 -1.96 -19.20 -19.61
CA ILE A 55 -1.77 -18.80 -18.19
C ILE A 55 -3.09 -18.94 -17.43
N ILE A 56 -4.17 -18.42 -17.99
CA ILE A 56 -5.53 -18.53 -17.44
C ILE A 56 -5.95 -19.99 -17.32
N ASP A 57 -5.72 -20.79 -18.36
CA ASP A 57 -6.07 -22.22 -18.36
C ASP A 57 -5.33 -22.97 -17.26
N ARG A 58 -4.05 -22.63 -17.02
CA ARG A 58 -3.27 -23.24 -15.93
C ARG A 58 -3.75 -22.80 -14.55
N LEU A 59 -4.08 -21.51 -14.37
CA LEU A 59 -4.61 -20.99 -13.11
C LEU A 59 -5.99 -21.63 -12.78
N LYS A 60 -6.82 -21.87 -13.77
CA LYS A 60 -8.10 -22.57 -13.60
C LYS A 60 -7.95 -23.99 -13.08
N LEU A 61 -6.88 -24.69 -13.43
CA LEU A 61 -6.60 -26.02 -12.88
C LEU A 61 -6.24 -25.96 -11.39
N ILE A 62 -5.77 -24.82 -10.88
CA ILE A 62 -5.43 -24.63 -9.46
C ILE A 62 -6.69 -24.26 -8.65
N ASP A 63 -7.46 -23.27 -9.11
CA ASP A 63 -8.51 -22.63 -8.29
C ASP A 63 -9.79 -22.28 -9.08
N GLY A 64 -10.01 -22.93 -10.21
CA GLY A 64 -11.25 -22.79 -11.01
C GLY A 64 -11.41 -21.47 -11.76
N ARG A 65 -10.47 -20.51 -11.64
CA ARG A 65 -10.50 -19.18 -12.23
C ARG A 65 -9.11 -18.72 -12.70
N GLY A 66 -9.06 -17.69 -13.53
CA GLY A 66 -7.80 -17.14 -14.07
C GLY A 66 -7.47 -15.75 -13.50
N PRO A 67 -7.02 -15.65 -12.23
CA PRO A 67 -6.80 -14.37 -11.57
C PRO A 67 -5.54 -13.67 -12.11
N VAL A 68 -5.74 -12.82 -13.09
CA VAL A 68 -4.73 -11.92 -13.66
C VAL A 68 -5.26 -10.49 -13.61
N SER A 69 -4.46 -9.54 -13.19
CA SER A 69 -4.78 -8.12 -13.30
C SER A 69 -4.15 -7.55 -14.55
N ILE A 70 -4.92 -6.86 -15.37
CA ILE A 70 -4.41 -6.17 -16.57
C ILE A 70 -4.45 -4.68 -16.30
N THR A 71 -3.32 -3.99 -16.33
CA THR A 71 -3.30 -2.54 -16.29
C THR A 71 -3.42 -1.99 -17.71
N CYS A 72 -4.46 -1.20 -17.91
CA CYS A 72 -4.95 -0.81 -19.23
C CYS A 72 -4.72 0.67 -19.49
N ASN A 73 -4.39 1.01 -20.75
CA ASN A 73 -4.29 2.39 -21.22
C ASN A 73 -5.56 2.84 -21.94
N ARG A 74 -5.84 2.31 -23.11
CA ARG A 74 -7.03 2.63 -23.93
C ARG A 74 -7.70 1.37 -24.43
N PRO A 75 -8.28 0.55 -23.54
CA PRO A 75 -9.07 -0.58 -24.00
C PRO A 75 -10.33 -0.06 -24.71
N ASP A 76 -10.81 -0.79 -25.71
CA ASP A 76 -12.14 -0.54 -26.27
C ASP A 76 -13.20 -1.09 -25.33
N PRO A 77 -13.96 -0.25 -24.61
CA PRO A 77 -14.90 -0.71 -23.58
C PRO A 77 -16.07 -1.50 -24.14
N THR A 78 -16.30 -1.42 -25.46
CA THR A 78 -17.42 -2.10 -26.12
C THR A 78 -17.01 -3.43 -26.75
N HIS A 79 -15.71 -3.72 -26.84
CA HIS A 79 -15.23 -4.91 -27.52
C HIS A 79 -15.53 -6.19 -26.71
N PRO A 80 -16.02 -7.27 -27.34
CA PRO A 80 -16.37 -8.51 -26.63
C PRO A 80 -15.24 -9.17 -25.85
N ASN A 81 -13.98 -8.92 -26.21
CA ASN A 81 -12.82 -9.44 -25.48
C ASN A 81 -12.74 -8.93 -24.04
N MET A 82 -13.26 -7.73 -23.74
CA MET A 82 -13.32 -7.22 -22.34
C MET A 82 -14.22 -8.14 -21.51
N GLN A 83 -15.39 -8.49 -22.01
CA GLN A 83 -16.31 -9.40 -21.31
C GLN A 83 -15.75 -10.82 -21.24
N TRP A 84 -15.04 -11.27 -22.27
CA TRP A 84 -14.38 -12.58 -22.22
C TRP A 84 -13.32 -12.61 -21.12
N LEU A 85 -12.44 -11.62 -21.01
CA LEU A 85 -11.41 -11.51 -19.97
C LEU A 85 -12.05 -11.50 -18.57
N LEU A 86 -13.03 -10.63 -18.35
CA LEU A 86 -13.76 -10.56 -17.07
C LEU A 86 -14.42 -11.90 -16.70
N GLY A 87 -15.01 -12.60 -17.68
CA GLY A 87 -15.61 -13.92 -17.50
C GLY A 87 -14.60 -15.03 -17.16
N GLN A 88 -13.30 -14.82 -17.40
CA GLN A 88 -12.25 -15.74 -16.96
C GLN A 88 -11.76 -15.49 -15.52
N GLY A 89 -12.19 -14.41 -14.86
CA GLY A 89 -11.72 -13.99 -13.54
C GLY A 89 -10.57 -12.98 -13.60
N VAL A 90 -10.32 -12.40 -14.77
CA VAL A 90 -9.35 -11.28 -14.93
C VAL A 90 -9.96 -9.99 -14.39
N SER A 91 -9.16 -9.09 -13.81
CA SER A 91 -9.55 -7.72 -13.49
C SER A 91 -8.87 -6.73 -14.45
N LEU A 92 -9.59 -5.68 -14.84
CA LEU A 92 -9.07 -4.61 -15.69
C LEU A 92 -8.85 -3.37 -14.83
N GLU A 93 -7.59 -2.95 -14.73
CA GLU A 93 -7.09 -1.91 -13.82
C GLU A 93 -6.49 -0.75 -14.63
N THR A 94 -6.27 0.40 -14.02
CA THR A 94 -5.83 1.60 -14.75
C THR A 94 -4.30 1.73 -14.84
N HIS A 95 -3.82 2.23 -15.99
CA HIS A 95 -2.40 2.51 -16.28
C HIS A 95 -2.21 3.88 -16.95
N THR A 96 -3.10 4.83 -16.71
CA THR A 96 -3.26 6.09 -17.41
C THR A 96 -3.75 5.94 -18.86
N LEU A 97 -4.34 6.99 -19.42
CA LEU A 97 -4.91 6.91 -20.76
C LEU A 97 -3.86 6.93 -21.86
N SER A 98 -2.80 7.72 -21.73
CA SER A 98 -1.81 7.97 -22.78
C SER A 98 -0.44 7.38 -22.50
N HIS A 99 -0.26 6.70 -21.36
CA HIS A 99 1.00 6.07 -20.94
C HIS A 99 2.21 7.03 -21.00
N PRO A 100 2.15 8.22 -20.36
CA PRO A 100 3.33 9.08 -20.30
C PRO A 100 4.37 8.43 -19.39
N CYS A 101 5.58 8.27 -19.88
CA CYS A 101 6.67 7.60 -19.17
C CYS A 101 7.86 8.56 -19.02
N PRO A 102 8.08 9.07 -17.79
CA PRO A 102 7.27 8.93 -16.56
C PRO A 102 5.99 9.78 -16.59
N LEU A 103 5.03 9.45 -15.73
CA LEU A 103 3.75 10.18 -15.65
C LEU A 103 3.95 11.69 -15.39
N LEU A 104 4.93 12.06 -14.58
CA LEU A 104 5.26 13.44 -14.21
C LEU A 104 6.42 14.03 -15.03
N HIS A 105 6.57 13.62 -16.30
CA HIS A 105 7.68 14.02 -17.16
C HIS A 105 7.96 15.54 -17.19
N HIS A 106 6.93 16.37 -17.09
CA HIS A 106 7.07 17.83 -17.05
C HIS A 106 6.69 18.45 -15.71
N LEU A 107 6.58 17.65 -14.63
CA LEU A 107 6.08 18.08 -13.32
C LEU A 107 4.69 18.73 -13.38
N ASP A 108 3.90 18.42 -14.42
CA ASP A 108 2.53 18.92 -14.60
C ASP A 108 1.54 17.95 -13.95
N PHE A 109 1.27 18.17 -12.67
CA PHE A 109 0.36 17.37 -11.89
C PHE A 109 -1.09 17.45 -12.39
N ALA A 110 -1.54 18.58 -12.89
CA ALA A 110 -2.90 18.75 -13.40
C ALA A 110 -3.13 17.91 -14.66
N ARG A 111 -2.17 17.90 -15.58
CA ARG A 111 -2.19 17.07 -16.78
C ARG A 111 -2.13 15.58 -16.41
N ALA A 112 -1.26 15.20 -15.49
CA ALA A 112 -1.12 13.82 -15.02
C ALA A 112 -2.43 13.34 -14.36
N ALA A 113 -3.05 14.14 -13.51
CA ALA A 113 -4.35 13.84 -12.88
C ALA A 113 -5.46 13.69 -13.94
N THR A 114 -5.49 14.56 -14.94
CA THR A 114 -6.46 14.49 -16.04
C THR A 114 -6.29 13.18 -16.83
N ASP A 115 -5.07 12.81 -17.17
CA ASP A 115 -4.78 11.58 -17.93
C ASP A 115 -5.15 10.33 -17.13
N TYR A 116 -4.84 10.33 -15.84
CA TYR A 116 -5.23 9.28 -14.90
C TYR A 116 -6.76 9.16 -14.77
N HIS A 117 -7.47 10.24 -14.45
CA HIS A 117 -8.91 10.21 -14.23
C HIS A 117 -9.70 9.81 -15.48
N ARG A 118 -9.26 10.23 -16.66
CA ARG A 118 -9.88 9.79 -17.93
C ARG A 118 -9.74 8.29 -18.15
N CYS A 119 -8.62 7.68 -17.75
CA CYS A 119 -8.47 6.24 -17.80
C CYS A 119 -9.36 5.53 -16.77
N VAL A 120 -9.46 6.07 -15.55
CA VAL A 120 -10.37 5.58 -14.51
C VAL A 120 -11.82 5.54 -15.01
N ASP A 121 -12.29 6.63 -15.63
CA ASP A 121 -13.64 6.72 -16.17
C ASP A 121 -13.87 5.79 -17.36
N LEU A 122 -12.87 5.62 -18.23
CA LEU A 122 -12.93 4.67 -19.34
C LEU A 122 -13.12 3.23 -18.85
N LEU A 123 -12.38 2.84 -17.83
CA LEU A 123 -12.48 1.49 -17.26
C LEU A 123 -13.78 1.27 -16.49
N ALA A 124 -14.29 2.29 -15.82
CA ALA A 124 -15.59 2.26 -15.16
C ALA A 124 -16.75 2.13 -16.15
N ALA A 125 -16.58 2.55 -17.41
CA ALA A 125 -17.56 2.38 -18.47
C ALA A 125 -17.64 0.96 -19.05
N ILE A 126 -16.65 0.08 -18.78
CA ILE A 126 -16.68 -1.32 -19.21
C ILE A 126 -17.73 -2.07 -18.37
N PRO A 127 -18.79 -2.64 -18.96
CA PRO A 127 -19.81 -3.37 -18.20
C PRO A 127 -19.20 -4.50 -17.35
N ASN A 128 -19.66 -4.64 -16.12
CA ASN A 128 -19.21 -5.64 -15.14
C ASN A 128 -17.73 -5.49 -14.69
N ASN A 129 -17.00 -4.49 -15.15
CA ASN A 129 -15.70 -4.19 -14.61
C ASN A 129 -15.82 -3.38 -13.31
N ARG A 130 -15.01 -3.72 -12.33
CA ARG A 130 -14.82 -2.96 -11.11
C ARG A 130 -13.32 -2.77 -10.93
N SER A 131 -12.79 -1.72 -11.54
CA SER A 131 -11.39 -1.35 -11.39
C SER A 131 -11.16 -0.79 -9.97
N VAL A 132 -10.11 -1.23 -9.34
CA VAL A 132 -9.67 -0.77 -8.00
C VAL A 132 -8.23 -0.33 -7.99
N GLY A 133 -7.45 -0.78 -8.99
CA GLY A 133 -6.00 -0.69 -9.02
C GLY A 133 -5.45 0.27 -10.04
N PHE A 134 -4.26 0.78 -9.70
CA PHE A 134 -3.47 1.62 -10.57
C PHE A 134 -2.00 1.18 -10.56
N ARG A 135 -1.34 1.33 -11.71
CA ARG A 135 0.12 1.27 -11.81
C ARG A 135 0.61 2.51 -12.53
N PHE A 136 1.63 3.17 -11.96
CA PHE A 136 2.32 4.26 -12.64
C PHE A 136 3.01 3.75 -13.90
N PRO A 137 2.83 4.40 -15.07
CA PRO A 137 3.65 4.13 -16.25
C PRO A 137 5.13 4.21 -15.92
N CYS A 138 5.90 3.20 -16.33
CA CYS A 138 7.32 3.04 -15.97
C CYS A 138 7.58 2.99 -14.45
N MET A 139 6.57 2.71 -13.64
CA MET A 139 6.65 2.55 -12.17
C MET A 139 7.42 3.72 -11.51
N ASP A 140 8.48 3.42 -10.76
CA ASP A 140 9.33 4.42 -10.11
C ASP A 140 10.38 5.05 -11.06
N GLY A 141 10.29 4.79 -12.33
CA GLY A 141 11.17 5.46 -13.29
C GLY A 141 11.16 6.97 -13.04
N GLN A 142 12.31 7.54 -12.64
CA GLN A 142 12.50 8.96 -12.40
C GLN A 142 11.67 9.55 -11.24
N ASN A 143 11.48 8.79 -10.14
CA ASN A 143 10.79 9.23 -8.92
C ASN A 143 9.32 9.66 -9.10
N THR A 144 8.59 9.06 -10.01
CA THR A 144 7.17 9.40 -10.22
C THR A 144 6.28 9.10 -8.99
N PRO A 145 6.31 7.91 -8.37
CA PRO A 145 5.63 7.67 -7.11
C PRO A 145 6.22 8.56 -6.00
N SER A 146 5.44 9.47 -5.46
CA SER A 146 5.85 10.42 -4.43
C SER A 146 4.66 10.80 -3.55
N PRO A 147 4.88 11.32 -2.33
CA PRO A 147 3.78 11.79 -1.48
C PRO A 147 2.83 12.73 -2.23
N ARG A 148 3.39 13.64 -3.04
CA ARG A 148 2.62 14.60 -3.82
C ARG A 148 1.83 13.92 -4.94
N ALA A 149 2.40 12.93 -5.64
CA ALA A 149 1.70 12.20 -6.69
C ALA A 149 0.49 11.43 -6.14
N TYR A 150 0.62 10.81 -4.96
CA TYR A 150 -0.52 10.19 -4.29
C TYR A 150 -1.56 11.23 -3.88
N ALA A 151 -1.16 12.34 -3.25
CA ALA A 151 -2.07 13.36 -2.77
C ALA A 151 -2.83 14.07 -3.90
N GLU A 152 -2.14 14.46 -4.98
CA GLU A 152 -2.72 15.30 -6.04
C GLU A 152 -3.30 14.49 -7.21
N ILE A 153 -2.92 13.22 -7.39
CA ILE A 153 -3.41 12.38 -8.49
C ILE A 153 -4.27 11.23 -7.97
N LEU A 154 -3.69 10.29 -7.20
CA LEU A 154 -4.37 9.05 -6.84
C LEU A 154 -5.49 9.26 -5.83
N ASN A 155 -5.33 10.18 -4.88
CA ASN A 155 -6.36 10.51 -3.90
C ASN A 155 -7.55 11.27 -4.52
N GLY A 156 -7.41 11.74 -5.75
CA GLY A 156 -8.46 12.43 -6.48
C GLY A 156 -9.68 11.53 -6.76
N VAL A 157 -10.75 12.19 -7.15
CA VAL A 157 -11.99 11.58 -7.65
C VAL A 157 -12.24 12.21 -9.00
N SER A 158 -12.59 11.42 -10.01
CA SER A 158 -12.88 11.91 -11.36
C SER A 158 -14.16 12.77 -11.37
N GLU A 159 -14.39 13.50 -12.45
CA GLU A 159 -15.63 14.27 -12.65
C GLU A 159 -16.88 13.38 -12.65
N MET A 160 -16.74 12.10 -13.02
CA MET A 160 -17.82 11.10 -13.00
C MET A 160 -18.00 10.44 -11.62
N GLY A 161 -17.19 10.79 -10.64
CA GLY A 161 -17.26 10.22 -9.29
C GLY A 161 -16.47 8.93 -9.08
N ASN A 162 -15.65 8.51 -10.04
CA ASN A 162 -14.86 7.29 -9.96
C ASN A 162 -13.50 7.54 -9.31
N PHE A 163 -12.95 6.52 -8.64
CA PHE A 163 -11.64 6.57 -7.98
C PHE A 163 -11.07 5.17 -7.82
N MET A 164 -9.75 5.06 -7.61
CA MET A 164 -9.07 3.83 -7.28
C MET A 164 -8.82 3.73 -5.78
N SER A 165 -8.70 2.52 -5.26
CA SER A 165 -8.41 2.21 -3.85
C SER A 165 -7.05 1.57 -3.65
N SER A 166 -6.39 1.13 -4.72
CA SER A 166 -5.07 0.48 -4.63
C SER A 166 -4.12 0.92 -5.74
N SER A 167 -2.83 0.75 -5.48
CA SER A 167 -1.73 0.94 -6.42
C SER A 167 -0.76 -0.25 -6.31
N THR A 168 0.01 -0.50 -7.37
CA THR A 168 1.10 -1.46 -7.38
C THR A 168 2.30 -0.88 -8.14
N SER A 169 2.88 0.17 -7.58
CA SER A 169 3.90 0.98 -8.25
C SER A 169 5.21 1.09 -7.50
N VAL A 170 5.24 0.68 -6.23
CA VAL A 170 6.43 0.69 -5.38
C VAL A 170 7.17 -0.64 -5.49
N GLY A 171 8.45 -0.58 -5.82
CA GLY A 171 9.30 -1.76 -5.99
C GLY A 171 9.93 -2.24 -4.70
N ILE A 172 10.01 -3.56 -4.53
CA ILE A 172 10.77 -4.18 -3.45
C ILE A 172 11.85 -5.11 -3.98
N VAL A 173 12.89 -5.28 -3.18
CA VAL A 173 13.92 -6.30 -3.38
C VAL A 173 14.08 -7.12 -2.10
N PHE A 174 14.36 -8.42 -2.27
CA PHE A 174 14.80 -9.25 -1.16
C PHE A 174 16.32 -9.23 -1.05
N THR A 175 16.85 -9.22 0.17
CA THR A 175 18.28 -9.16 0.42
C THR A 175 18.77 -10.41 1.19
N PRO A 176 20.02 -10.84 0.98
CA PRO A 176 20.58 -11.97 1.71
C PRO A 176 20.87 -11.67 3.19
N THR A 177 20.67 -10.43 3.60
CA THR A 177 20.83 -9.97 5.00
C THR A 177 19.55 -10.11 5.82
N ASP A 178 18.42 -10.45 5.18
CA ASP A 178 17.16 -10.71 5.88
C ASP A 178 17.23 -12.05 6.63
N PRO A 179 17.16 -12.07 7.98
CA PRO A 179 17.23 -13.30 8.76
C PRO A 179 15.98 -14.18 8.63
N GLU A 180 14.86 -13.64 8.11
CA GLU A 180 13.63 -14.39 7.90
C GLU A 180 13.64 -15.18 6.58
N LEU A 181 14.57 -14.88 5.67
CA LEU A 181 14.67 -15.55 4.38
C LEU A 181 15.63 -16.75 4.42
N PRO A 182 15.22 -17.92 3.93
CA PRO A 182 16.10 -19.05 3.73
C PRO A 182 17.27 -18.70 2.80
N ARG A 183 18.50 -19.04 3.17
CA ARG A 183 19.68 -18.78 2.34
C ARG A 183 19.61 -19.44 0.96
N SER A 184 18.91 -20.56 0.86
CA SER A 184 18.67 -21.28 -0.40
C SER A 184 18.02 -20.40 -1.49
N ILE A 185 17.28 -19.36 -1.12
CA ILE A 185 16.72 -18.38 -2.08
C ILE A 185 17.83 -17.65 -2.85
N PHE A 186 19.00 -17.48 -2.26
CA PHE A 186 20.14 -16.77 -2.85
C PHE A 186 21.23 -17.70 -3.37
N GLU A 187 21.15 -19.01 -3.07
CA GLU A 187 22.11 -20.02 -3.56
C GLU A 187 21.95 -20.22 -5.07
N GLY A 188 23.08 -20.47 -5.73
CA GLY A 188 23.12 -20.65 -7.19
C GLY A 188 22.86 -19.38 -7.99
N ASP A 189 22.79 -18.21 -7.35
CA ASP A 189 22.68 -16.94 -8.04
C ASP A 189 24.01 -16.54 -8.71
N PRO A 190 24.06 -16.42 -10.06
CA PRO A 190 25.28 -16.00 -10.76
C PRO A 190 25.78 -14.61 -10.36
N ALA A 191 24.92 -13.79 -9.78
CA ALA A 191 25.24 -12.43 -9.33
C ALA A 191 25.78 -12.38 -7.88
N GLY A 192 26.08 -13.53 -7.25
CA GLY A 192 26.73 -13.60 -5.94
C GLY A 192 25.92 -12.99 -4.80
N GLY A 193 24.64 -13.32 -4.69
CA GLY A 193 23.71 -12.84 -3.65
C GLY A 193 22.98 -11.53 -4.00
N ARG A 194 23.20 -11.00 -5.20
CA ARG A 194 22.47 -9.84 -5.72
C ARG A 194 21.28 -10.22 -6.60
N ARG A 195 20.70 -11.40 -6.39
CA ARG A 195 19.64 -11.99 -7.22
C ARG A 195 18.54 -11.01 -7.60
N PHE A 196 18.09 -10.19 -6.67
CA PHE A 196 17.01 -9.21 -6.88
C PHE A 196 17.55 -7.81 -7.14
N SER A 197 18.54 -7.36 -6.37
CA SER A 197 19.08 -5.99 -6.50
C SER A 197 19.85 -5.73 -7.80
N LYS A 198 20.30 -6.77 -8.51
CA LYS A 198 20.90 -6.63 -9.86
C LYS A 198 19.94 -6.01 -10.89
N TYR A 199 18.61 -6.09 -10.65
CA TYR A 199 17.58 -5.52 -11.53
C TYR A 199 17.27 -4.05 -11.26
N LEU A 200 17.86 -3.46 -10.22
CA LEU A 200 17.75 -2.03 -9.94
C LEU A 200 18.59 -1.26 -10.96
N MET A 201 17.93 -0.73 -11.96
CA MET A 201 18.58 0.06 -13.02
C MET A 201 18.76 1.50 -12.57
N THR A 202 19.66 2.23 -13.25
CA THR A 202 20.00 3.64 -12.94
C THR A 202 18.84 4.63 -13.03
N GLY A 203 17.69 4.26 -13.53
CA GLY A 203 16.48 5.10 -13.53
C GLY A 203 15.48 4.78 -12.41
N PHE A 204 15.71 3.68 -11.67
CA PHE A 204 14.85 3.20 -10.59
C PHE A 204 15.61 3.33 -9.29
N VAL A 205 15.53 4.51 -8.69
CA VAL A 205 16.37 4.89 -7.55
C VAL A 205 15.73 4.65 -6.20
N ASN A 206 14.41 4.44 -6.15
CA ASN A 206 13.69 4.15 -4.93
C ASN A 206 13.19 2.69 -4.94
N TYR A 207 13.37 2.03 -3.82
CA TYR A 207 12.86 0.69 -3.56
C TYR A 207 12.80 0.46 -2.06
N ILE A 208 12.05 -0.56 -1.66
CA ILE A 208 11.96 -1.01 -0.28
C ILE A 208 12.69 -2.35 -0.15
N GLU A 209 13.47 -2.55 0.91
CA GLU A 209 14.14 -3.82 1.19
C GLU A 209 13.30 -4.67 2.13
N ASP A 210 13.13 -5.94 1.77
CA ASP A 210 12.61 -7.01 2.62
C ASP A 210 11.22 -6.76 3.24
N TYR A 211 10.38 -5.91 2.60
CA TYR A 211 9.03 -5.59 3.07
C TYR A 211 7.95 -5.94 2.02
N PRO A 212 7.60 -7.23 1.84
CA PRO A 212 6.64 -7.68 0.84
C PRO A 212 5.19 -7.63 1.35
N TYR A 213 4.80 -6.57 2.03
CA TYR A 213 3.48 -6.46 2.63
C TYR A 213 2.72 -5.28 2.05
N PRO A 214 1.39 -5.40 1.87
CA PRO A 214 0.55 -4.24 1.54
C PRO A 214 0.62 -3.19 2.65
N PHE A 215 0.55 -1.93 2.28
CA PHE A 215 0.50 -0.80 3.22
C PHE A 215 -0.35 0.33 2.68
N THR A 216 -0.73 1.28 3.52
CA THR A 216 -1.55 2.43 3.10
C THR A 216 -0.68 3.66 2.82
N VAL A 217 -1.09 4.45 1.82
CA VAL A 217 -0.52 5.77 1.55
C VAL A 217 -1.63 6.80 1.64
N GLY A 218 -1.44 7.81 2.50
CA GLY A 218 -2.42 8.85 2.75
C GLY A 218 -3.73 8.36 3.38
N ASN A 219 -3.75 7.16 3.98
CA ASN A 219 -4.93 6.48 4.52
C ASN A 219 -6.06 6.22 3.50
N LEU A 220 -5.81 6.40 2.21
CA LEU A 220 -6.81 6.29 1.14
C LEU A 220 -6.48 5.20 0.11
N ILE A 221 -5.21 4.92 -0.09
CA ILE A 221 -4.73 4.01 -1.13
C ILE A 221 -3.96 2.86 -0.50
N TRP A 222 -4.30 1.63 -0.85
CA TRP A 222 -3.45 0.49 -0.64
C TRP A 222 -2.29 0.51 -1.63
N GLU A 223 -1.07 0.38 -1.18
CA GLU A 223 0.05 0.04 -2.04
C GLU A 223 0.36 -1.44 -1.88
N VAL A 224 0.24 -2.18 -2.97
CA VAL A 224 0.64 -3.59 -3.07
C VAL A 224 1.97 -3.61 -3.80
N PRO A 225 3.11 -3.80 -3.13
CA PRO A 225 4.40 -3.64 -3.76
C PRO A 225 4.58 -4.65 -4.92
N PHE A 226 5.25 -4.22 -5.99
CA PHE A 226 5.77 -5.17 -6.97
C PHE A 226 7.17 -5.63 -6.57
N VAL A 227 7.50 -6.88 -6.89
CA VAL A 227 8.81 -7.43 -6.57
C VAL A 227 9.69 -7.50 -7.81
N TYR A 228 10.98 -7.16 -7.67
CA TYR A 228 11.97 -7.42 -8.70
C TYR A 228 12.35 -8.91 -8.77
N PRO A 229 12.54 -9.47 -10.00
CA PRO A 229 12.52 -8.77 -11.29
C PRO A 229 11.11 -8.40 -11.75
N ASN A 230 11.01 -7.41 -12.65
CA ASN A 230 9.99 -7.36 -13.67
C ASN A 230 10.60 -7.79 -15.02
N ASP A 231 9.77 -8.14 -16.00
CA ASP A 231 10.28 -8.66 -17.27
C ASP A 231 11.03 -7.61 -18.10
N TYR A 232 10.70 -6.30 -17.97
CA TYR A 232 11.43 -5.20 -18.62
C TYR A 232 12.87 -5.12 -18.09
N THR A 233 13.08 -5.06 -16.79
CA THR A 233 14.44 -5.04 -16.21
C THR A 233 15.16 -6.36 -16.45
N GLY A 234 14.42 -7.47 -16.47
CA GLY A 234 14.94 -8.79 -16.77
C GLY A 234 15.51 -8.91 -18.17
N GLN A 235 14.74 -8.45 -19.18
CA GLN A 235 15.21 -8.48 -20.57
C GLN A 235 16.34 -7.46 -20.82
N ALA A 236 16.30 -6.30 -20.16
CA ALA A 236 17.35 -5.29 -20.30
C ALA A 236 18.70 -5.77 -19.76
N LEU A 237 18.68 -6.55 -18.68
CA LEU A 237 19.91 -7.08 -18.06
C LEU A 237 20.41 -8.36 -18.72
N ASN A 238 19.52 -9.30 -19.03
CA ASN A 238 19.87 -10.66 -19.40
C ASN A 238 19.50 -11.03 -20.86
N GLY A 239 18.79 -10.14 -21.57
CA GLY A 239 18.13 -10.45 -22.84
C GLY A 239 16.71 -11.01 -22.63
N ALA A 240 15.85 -10.82 -23.63
CA ALA A 240 14.47 -11.29 -23.60
C ALA A 240 14.42 -12.84 -23.41
N GLN A 241 13.41 -13.28 -22.68
CA GLN A 241 13.10 -14.70 -22.46
C GLN A 241 14.21 -15.50 -21.76
N ASN A 242 15.12 -14.82 -21.08
CA ASN A 242 16.27 -15.46 -20.44
C ASN A 242 15.84 -16.32 -19.23
N PRO A 243 16.30 -17.58 -19.10
CA PRO A 243 15.93 -18.47 -18.01
C PRO A 243 16.40 -18.00 -16.62
N VAL A 244 17.43 -17.16 -16.53
CA VAL A 244 17.87 -16.56 -15.26
C VAL A 244 16.77 -15.69 -14.67
N MET A 245 16.11 -14.86 -15.51
CA MET A 245 14.98 -14.06 -15.08
C MET A 245 13.85 -14.93 -14.53
N ILE A 246 13.53 -16.04 -15.19
CA ILE A 246 12.47 -16.96 -14.76
C ILE A 246 12.81 -17.60 -13.41
N ALA A 247 14.07 -18.02 -13.22
CA ALA A 247 14.54 -18.53 -11.94
C ALA A 247 14.43 -17.49 -10.81
N ASP A 248 14.68 -16.22 -11.12
CA ASP A 248 14.59 -15.13 -10.15
C ASP A 248 13.13 -14.77 -9.81
N PHE A 249 12.20 -14.84 -10.76
CA PHE A 249 10.76 -14.74 -10.47
C PHE A 249 10.28 -15.86 -9.53
N LYS A 250 10.71 -17.10 -9.76
CA LYS A 250 10.40 -18.22 -8.87
C LYS A 250 10.92 -17.99 -7.46
N ALA A 251 12.16 -17.54 -7.33
CA ALA A 251 12.75 -17.19 -6.05
C ALA A 251 12.04 -16.03 -5.35
N ALA A 252 11.50 -15.06 -6.12
CA ALA A 252 10.69 -13.98 -5.57
C ALA A 252 9.37 -14.48 -4.97
N VAL A 253 8.72 -15.46 -5.62
CA VAL A 253 7.54 -16.14 -5.07
C VAL A 253 7.89 -16.90 -3.80
N ASP A 254 9.02 -17.66 -3.80
CA ASP A 254 9.47 -18.41 -2.62
C ASP A 254 9.75 -17.49 -1.42
N ALA A 255 10.42 -16.35 -1.66
CA ALA A 255 10.67 -15.33 -0.64
C ALA A 255 9.37 -14.71 -0.11
N THR A 256 8.41 -14.42 -0.99
CA THR A 256 7.11 -13.88 -0.62
C THR A 256 6.34 -14.82 0.30
N VAL A 257 6.31 -16.11 -0.02
CA VAL A 257 5.65 -17.13 0.82
C VAL A 257 6.37 -17.31 2.15
N ALA A 258 7.71 -17.31 2.15
CA ALA A 258 8.50 -17.42 3.37
C ALA A 258 8.22 -16.26 4.34
N LYS A 259 8.03 -15.06 3.83
CA LYS A 259 7.70 -13.86 4.64
C LYS A 259 6.21 -13.68 4.92
N GLN A 260 5.36 -14.58 4.49
CA GLN A 260 3.90 -14.43 4.56
C GLN A 260 3.40 -13.14 3.89
N GLY A 261 4.05 -12.75 2.79
CA GLY A 261 3.83 -11.49 2.09
C GLY A 261 2.79 -11.57 0.97
N ALA A 262 2.57 -10.43 0.33
CA ALA A 262 1.75 -10.31 -0.87
C ALA A 262 2.40 -9.30 -1.83
N VAL A 263 2.69 -9.75 -3.05
CA VAL A 263 3.38 -8.93 -4.05
C VAL A 263 2.75 -9.06 -5.43
N SER A 264 2.99 -8.06 -6.26
CA SER A 264 2.67 -8.09 -7.67
C SER A 264 3.89 -8.52 -8.48
N LEU A 265 3.68 -9.45 -9.42
CA LEU A 265 4.64 -9.83 -10.45
C LEU A 265 4.30 -9.06 -11.73
N CYS A 266 5.18 -8.16 -12.16
CA CYS A 266 4.95 -7.32 -13.31
C CYS A 266 5.55 -7.93 -14.58
N PHE A 267 4.74 -8.04 -15.65
CA PHE A 267 5.16 -8.54 -16.94
C PHE A 267 4.34 -7.92 -18.09
N HIS A 268 4.76 -8.15 -19.34
CA HIS A 268 4.15 -7.56 -20.52
C HIS A 268 3.93 -8.64 -21.61
N ALA A 269 2.94 -8.43 -22.46
CA ALA A 269 2.72 -9.27 -23.64
C ALA A 269 3.70 -8.97 -24.81
N GLY A 270 4.67 -8.09 -24.58
CA GLY A 270 5.58 -7.55 -25.61
C GLY A 270 6.74 -8.46 -26.06
N GLY A 271 6.78 -9.73 -25.60
CA GLY A 271 7.82 -10.69 -26.01
C GLY A 271 9.07 -10.71 -25.13
N TRP A 272 9.12 -9.94 -24.04
CA TRP A 272 10.20 -9.99 -23.05
C TRP A 272 10.15 -11.26 -22.21
N MET A 273 8.95 -11.74 -21.96
CA MET A 273 8.64 -13.03 -21.35
C MET A 273 7.60 -13.75 -22.20
N ARG A 274 7.78 -15.06 -22.46
CA ARG A 274 6.76 -15.88 -23.11
C ARG A 274 5.70 -16.32 -22.12
N ASN A 275 4.51 -16.62 -22.62
CA ASN A 275 3.41 -17.13 -21.80
C ASN A 275 3.70 -18.49 -21.16
N ASP A 276 4.43 -19.39 -21.82
CA ASP A 276 4.85 -20.68 -21.26
C ASP A 276 5.85 -20.49 -20.10
N GLN A 277 6.67 -19.45 -20.11
CA GLN A 277 7.56 -19.11 -19.01
C GLN A 277 6.78 -18.58 -17.80
N MET A 278 5.69 -17.82 -18.01
CA MET A 278 4.80 -17.44 -16.91
C MET A 278 4.06 -18.67 -16.34
N VAL A 279 3.62 -19.60 -17.19
CA VAL A 279 3.07 -20.90 -16.75
C VAL A 279 4.08 -21.67 -15.92
N GLU A 280 5.36 -21.64 -16.29
CA GLU A 280 6.44 -22.27 -15.51
C GLU A 280 6.60 -21.67 -14.11
N ILE A 281 6.42 -20.35 -13.95
CA ILE A 281 6.42 -19.66 -12.64
C ILE A 281 5.20 -20.09 -11.82
N VAL A 282 4.01 -20.11 -12.42
CA VAL A 282 2.77 -20.59 -11.77
C VAL A 282 2.90 -22.05 -11.34
N ASP A 283 3.45 -22.89 -12.19
CA ASP A 283 3.74 -24.31 -11.89
C ASP A 283 4.72 -24.49 -10.74
N HIS A 284 5.75 -23.66 -10.67
CA HIS A 284 6.70 -23.67 -9.57
C HIS A 284 5.99 -23.32 -8.25
N ALA A 285 5.22 -22.25 -8.25
CA ALA A 285 4.48 -21.80 -7.07
C ALA A 285 3.52 -22.91 -6.55
N ASP A 286 2.72 -23.50 -7.45
CA ASP A 286 1.76 -24.55 -7.10
C ASP A 286 2.47 -25.83 -6.60
N ARG A 287 3.50 -26.30 -7.28
CA ARG A 287 4.24 -27.52 -6.89
C ARG A 287 5.04 -27.35 -5.60
N THR A 288 5.64 -26.18 -5.37
CA THR A 288 6.52 -25.93 -4.23
C THR A 288 5.73 -25.58 -2.97
N HIS A 289 4.68 -24.79 -3.12
CA HIS A 289 3.95 -24.23 -1.99
C HIS A 289 2.52 -24.75 -1.85
N GLY A 290 1.92 -25.25 -2.93
CA GLY A 290 0.53 -25.74 -2.94
C GLY A 290 -0.42 -24.71 -2.36
N LYS A 291 -1.20 -25.10 -1.34
CA LYS A 291 -2.19 -24.22 -0.70
C LYS A 291 -1.59 -23.03 0.06
N LYS A 292 -0.29 -22.99 0.30
CA LYS A 292 0.34 -21.85 0.99
C LYS A 292 0.46 -20.60 0.12
N VAL A 293 0.41 -20.74 -1.19
CA VAL A 293 0.39 -19.62 -2.12
C VAL A 293 -0.98 -19.50 -2.79
N LYS A 294 -1.47 -18.27 -2.93
CA LYS A 294 -2.70 -17.99 -3.66
C LYS A 294 -2.47 -16.92 -4.73
N PHE A 295 -3.05 -17.15 -5.90
CA PHE A 295 -3.09 -16.16 -6.96
C PHE A 295 -4.38 -15.35 -6.84
N LEU A 296 -4.26 -14.02 -6.78
CA LEU A 296 -5.38 -13.09 -6.71
C LEU A 296 -5.23 -11.98 -7.75
N THR A 297 -6.34 -11.39 -8.14
CA THR A 297 -6.33 -10.07 -8.79
C THR A 297 -6.18 -8.95 -7.74
N MET A 298 -5.83 -7.74 -8.17
CA MET A 298 -5.84 -6.56 -7.29
C MET A 298 -7.23 -6.34 -6.67
N ARG A 299 -8.28 -6.55 -7.47
CA ARG A 299 -9.66 -6.45 -7.01
C ARG A 299 -9.97 -7.45 -5.90
N GLU A 300 -9.61 -8.71 -6.08
CA GLU A 300 -9.84 -9.75 -5.06
C GLU A 300 -9.05 -9.51 -3.78
N MET A 301 -7.84 -8.92 -3.87
CA MET A 301 -7.10 -8.48 -2.69
C MET A 301 -7.85 -7.38 -1.93
N ASP A 302 -8.29 -6.32 -2.63
CA ASP A 302 -9.06 -5.23 -2.03
C ASP A 302 -10.33 -5.76 -1.35
N GLU A 303 -11.08 -6.61 -2.04
CA GLU A 303 -12.31 -7.23 -1.51
C GLU A 303 -12.04 -8.05 -0.24
N ARG A 304 -10.97 -8.86 -0.21
CA ARG A 304 -10.59 -9.67 0.96
C ARG A 304 -10.09 -8.83 2.12
N MET A 305 -9.32 -7.76 1.87
CA MET A 305 -8.91 -6.81 2.89
C MET A 305 -10.13 -6.14 3.52
N VAL A 306 -11.07 -5.67 2.71
CA VAL A 306 -12.31 -5.06 3.19
C VAL A 306 -13.13 -6.04 4.03
N GLU A 307 -13.32 -7.26 3.55
CA GLU A 307 -14.17 -8.24 4.21
C GLU A 307 -13.54 -8.80 5.50
N ASN A 308 -12.30 -9.30 5.41
CA ASN A 308 -11.71 -10.10 6.49
C ASN A 308 -10.93 -9.27 7.52
N MET A 309 -10.29 -8.16 7.08
CA MET A 309 -9.48 -7.30 7.93
C MET A 309 -10.26 -6.07 8.39
N LEU A 310 -10.96 -5.38 7.49
CA LEU A 310 -11.59 -4.09 7.76
C LEU A 310 -13.07 -4.20 8.16
N ALA A 311 -13.56 -5.40 8.50
CA ALA A 311 -14.94 -5.63 8.95
C ALA A 311 -16.01 -5.03 8.00
N GLY A 312 -15.77 -5.07 6.68
CA GLY A 312 -16.65 -4.52 5.65
C GLY A 312 -16.48 -3.02 5.38
N HIS A 313 -15.48 -2.36 5.94
CA HIS A 313 -15.21 -0.93 5.76
C HIS A 313 -13.98 -0.69 4.88
N SER A 314 -14.17 -0.15 3.69
CA SER A 314 -13.06 0.27 2.82
C SER A 314 -12.35 1.52 3.36
N LEU A 315 -11.10 1.76 2.94
CA LEU A 315 -10.35 2.98 3.29
C LEU A 315 -11.08 4.24 2.82
N ARG A 316 -11.67 4.19 1.64
CA ARG A 316 -12.42 5.30 1.04
C ARG A 316 -13.94 5.05 1.16
N ASN A 317 -14.68 6.09 1.49
CA ASN A 317 -16.14 6.03 1.49
C ASN A 317 -16.68 6.05 0.04
N ALA A 318 -17.99 5.92 -0.12
CA ALA A 318 -18.65 5.89 -1.43
C ALA A 318 -18.43 7.15 -2.29
N LYS A 319 -17.97 8.25 -1.71
CA LYS A 319 -17.61 9.49 -2.41
C LYS A 319 -16.12 9.63 -2.65
N GLY A 320 -15.34 8.60 -2.36
CA GLY A 320 -13.90 8.60 -2.52
C GLY A 320 -13.12 9.30 -1.40
N GLY A 321 -13.77 9.83 -0.39
CA GLY A 321 -13.13 10.46 0.77
C GLY A 321 -12.70 9.45 1.84
N ASP A 322 -12.01 9.94 2.85
CA ASP A 322 -11.57 9.16 4.02
C ASP A 322 -12.79 8.55 4.75
N ASN A 323 -12.73 7.26 5.00
CA ASN A 323 -13.77 6.50 5.70
C ASN A 323 -13.47 6.29 7.20
N GLY A 324 -12.48 6.99 7.73
CA GLY A 324 -12.10 6.88 9.14
C GLY A 324 -11.47 5.53 9.50
N VAL A 325 -10.77 4.90 8.56
CA VAL A 325 -10.01 3.65 8.76
C VAL A 325 -8.53 3.99 8.90
N ARG A 326 -7.86 3.41 9.90
CA ARG A 326 -6.41 3.57 10.11
C ARG A 326 -5.77 2.21 10.36
N ILE A 327 -4.55 2.05 9.85
CA ILE A 327 -3.81 0.79 9.87
C ILE A 327 -2.43 1.06 10.44
N PHE A 328 -2.18 0.57 11.64
CA PHE A 328 -0.91 0.69 12.34
C PHE A 328 -0.85 -0.31 13.50
N ASP A 329 0.32 -0.57 14.03
CA ASP A 329 0.54 -1.41 15.21
C ASP A 329 0.04 -0.68 16.47
N ILE A 330 -1.06 -1.16 17.06
CA ILE A 330 -1.70 -0.53 18.22
C ILE A 330 -1.05 -0.98 19.54
N ASP A 331 -0.69 -2.24 19.64
CA ASP A 331 -0.22 -2.86 20.89
C ASP A 331 1.30 -3.04 20.97
N GLY A 332 2.02 -2.74 19.88
CA GLY A 332 3.48 -2.83 19.81
C GLY A 332 3.99 -4.25 19.57
N ASN A 333 3.17 -5.13 18.97
CA ASN A 333 3.52 -6.53 18.73
C ASN A 333 4.22 -6.78 17.38
N GLY A 334 4.41 -5.73 16.55
CA GLY A 334 5.07 -5.80 15.25
C GLY A 334 4.16 -6.20 14.10
N TYR A 335 2.85 -6.27 14.31
CA TYR A 335 1.86 -6.51 13.27
C TYR A 335 0.91 -5.32 13.13
N MET A 336 0.41 -5.13 11.92
CA MET A 336 -0.57 -4.08 11.65
C MET A 336 -1.92 -4.44 12.25
N ASP A 337 -2.52 -3.49 12.92
CA ASP A 337 -3.86 -3.52 13.49
C ASP A 337 -4.78 -2.55 12.77
N VAL A 338 -6.04 -2.51 13.15
CA VAL A 338 -7.06 -1.68 12.52
C VAL A 338 -7.80 -0.83 13.55
N VAL A 339 -7.94 0.46 13.25
CA VAL A 339 -8.91 1.36 13.90
C VAL A 339 -9.94 1.79 12.88
N ILE A 340 -11.21 1.67 13.22
CA ILE A 340 -12.34 2.17 12.45
C ILE A 340 -13.11 3.14 13.32
N GLY A 341 -13.25 4.38 12.88
CA GLY A 341 -13.99 5.41 13.61
C GLY A 341 -14.80 6.27 12.65
N ASN A 342 -15.94 5.75 12.16
CA ASN A 342 -16.85 6.45 11.27
C ASN A 342 -18.28 6.48 11.84
N ASP A 343 -19.23 7.02 11.07
CA ASP A 343 -20.63 7.17 11.53
C ASP A 343 -21.34 5.82 11.77
N ARG A 344 -20.83 4.74 11.18
CA ARG A 344 -21.44 3.40 11.28
C ARG A 344 -20.78 2.53 12.34
N THR A 345 -19.44 2.66 12.50
CA THR A 345 -18.64 1.73 13.30
C THR A 345 -17.55 2.47 14.05
N ARG A 346 -17.34 2.08 15.31
CA ARG A 346 -16.23 2.49 16.17
C ARG A 346 -15.62 1.26 16.80
N LEU A 347 -14.55 0.78 16.16
CA LEU A 347 -13.97 -0.52 16.42
C LEU A 347 -12.46 -0.47 16.30
N SER A 348 -11.74 -1.17 17.18
CA SER A 348 -10.35 -1.55 16.98
C SER A 348 -10.26 -3.06 16.85
N ARG A 349 -9.42 -3.53 15.95
CA ARG A 349 -9.10 -4.93 15.73
C ARG A 349 -7.61 -5.12 15.90
N ILE A 350 -7.23 -5.93 16.89
CA ILE A 350 -5.85 -6.23 17.25
C ILE A 350 -5.54 -7.63 16.75
N TRP A 351 -4.45 -7.76 15.98
CA TRP A 351 -4.04 -9.07 15.49
C TRP A 351 -3.31 -9.88 16.55
N ASN A 352 -3.77 -11.10 16.77
CA ASN A 352 -3.06 -12.06 17.59
C ASN A 352 -2.36 -13.08 16.70
N PRO A 353 -1.01 -13.01 16.54
CA PRO A 353 -0.26 -13.87 15.62
C PRO A 353 -0.23 -15.35 16.08
N GLU A 354 -0.32 -15.62 17.39
CA GLU A 354 -0.32 -17.00 17.90
C GLU A 354 -1.63 -17.74 17.59
N LYS A 355 -2.74 -17.00 17.57
CA LYS A 355 -4.08 -17.55 17.31
C LYS A 355 -4.53 -17.36 15.85
N GLU A 356 -3.77 -16.63 15.06
CA GLU A 356 -4.15 -16.18 13.72
C GLU A 356 -5.59 -15.62 13.69
N SER A 357 -5.87 -14.67 14.60
CA SER A 357 -7.23 -14.12 14.75
C SER A 357 -7.23 -12.68 15.23
N TRP A 358 -8.28 -11.97 14.86
CA TRP A 358 -8.54 -10.62 15.32
C TRP A 358 -9.22 -10.61 16.69
N GLN A 359 -8.73 -9.76 17.60
CA GLN A 359 -9.39 -9.41 18.85
C GLN A 359 -10.01 -8.02 18.69
N GLU A 360 -11.28 -7.90 19.03
CA GLU A 360 -12.02 -6.66 18.82
C GLU A 360 -12.28 -5.93 20.14
N SER A 361 -12.17 -4.61 20.11
CA SER A 361 -12.55 -3.73 21.21
C SER A 361 -13.17 -2.43 20.67
N PRO A 362 -14.08 -1.78 21.43
CA PRO A 362 -14.65 -0.50 21.01
C PRO A 362 -13.57 0.57 20.84
N PHE A 363 -13.69 1.37 19.78
CA PHE A 363 -12.92 2.60 19.62
C PHE A 363 -13.76 3.79 20.12
N PRO A 364 -13.20 4.73 20.91
CA PRO A 364 -14.02 5.67 21.68
C PRO A 364 -14.58 6.85 20.89
N THR A 365 -14.07 7.15 19.69
CA THR A 365 -14.42 8.37 18.96
C THR A 365 -14.45 8.17 17.45
N LEU A 366 -14.83 9.21 16.71
CA LEU A 366 -14.65 9.26 15.26
C LEU A 366 -13.18 9.49 14.93
N VAL A 367 -12.70 8.86 13.87
CA VAL A 367 -11.43 9.21 13.25
C VAL A 367 -11.67 10.37 12.30
N THR A 368 -11.16 11.51 12.66
CA THR A 368 -11.28 12.76 11.91
C THR A 368 -9.89 13.31 11.60
N PRO A 369 -9.78 14.32 10.71
CA PRO A 369 -8.50 15.02 10.51
C PRO A 369 -7.93 15.70 11.76
N ALA A 370 -8.71 15.77 12.85
CA ALA A 370 -8.27 16.31 14.13
C ALA A 370 -7.51 15.28 14.99
N LEU A 371 -7.80 13.99 14.83
CA LEU A 371 -7.25 12.95 15.68
C LEU A 371 -5.82 12.62 15.25
N ARG A 372 -4.91 12.53 16.21
CA ARG A 372 -3.51 12.16 16.00
C ARG A 372 -3.19 10.91 16.79
N PHE A 373 -2.48 9.98 16.16
CA PHE A 373 -2.02 8.74 16.77
C PHE A 373 -0.50 8.76 16.92
N GLY A 374 0.01 8.22 18.02
CA GLY A 374 1.44 8.09 18.25
C GLY A 374 1.73 7.26 19.49
N ILE A 375 2.98 6.84 19.66
CA ILE A 375 3.49 6.20 20.86
C ILE A 375 3.96 7.30 21.81
N LEU A 376 3.34 7.41 22.99
CA LEU A 376 3.58 8.50 23.93
C LEU A 376 4.25 8.05 25.24
N ASP A 377 4.56 6.77 25.37
CA ASP A 377 5.31 6.23 26.50
C ASP A 377 6.08 4.95 26.12
N LYS A 378 6.89 4.46 27.07
CA LYS A 378 7.74 3.28 26.88
C LYS A 378 7.01 1.95 26.76
N SER A 379 5.68 1.92 26.84
CA SER A 379 4.93 0.68 26.63
C SER A 379 4.90 0.25 25.16
N GLY A 380 5.26 1.15 24.22
CA GLY A 380 5.18 0.92 22.78
C GLY A 380 3.76 0.92 22.22
N ARG A 381 2.75 1.18 23.07
CA ARG A 381 1.34 1.13 22.68
C ARG A 381 0.83 2.47 22.19
N ALA A 382 -0.16 2.41 21.33
CA ALA A 382 -0.75 3.59 20.72
C ALA A 382 -1.51 4.46 21.73
N ALA A 383 -1.40 5.76 21.51
CA ALA A 383 -2.26 6.78 22.09
C ALA A 383 -2.92 7.58 20.98
N ALA A 384 -4.07 8.19 21.29
CA ALA A 384 -4.82 9.07 20.40
C ALA A 384 -5.10 10.39 21.12
N ILE A 385 -4.83 11.52 20.46
CA ILE A 385 -5.07 12.85 21.02
C ILE A 385 -5.82 13.74 20.03
N GLU A 386 -6.68 14.60 20.57
CA GLU A 386 -7.38 15.63 19.82
C GLU A 386 -7.48 16.90 20.68
N THR A 387 -7.15 18.06 20.10
CA THR A 387 -7.23 19.34 20.79
C THR A 387 -7.88 20.39 19.89
N ASP A 388 -8.77 21.24 20.47
CA ASP A 388 -9.41 22.34 19.76
C ASP A 388 -8.75 23.69 20.02
N GLY A 389 -7.70 23.72 20.84
CA GLY A 389 -6.99 24.93 21.24
C GLY A 389 -7.76 25.84 22.21
N ARG A 390 -9.00 25.50 22.57
CA ARG A 390 -9.90 26.30 23.43
C ARG A 390 -10.22 25.62 24.76
N GLY A 391 -9.74 24.39 24.96
CA GLY A 391 -9.93 23.63 26.18
C GLY A 391 -10.72 22.34 26.05
N VAL A 392 -11.33 22.06 24.89
CA VAL A 392 -11.89 20.75 24.60
C VAL A 392 -10.77 19.87 24.06
N ASN A 393 -10.12 19.17 24.98
CA ASN A 393 -9.05 18.25 24.69
C ASN A 393 -9.51 16.85 25.05
N ARG A 394 -9.29 15.90 24.14
CA ARG A 394 -9.63 14.49 24.34
C ARG A 394 -8.40 13.65 24.07
N ALA A 395 -8.19 12.66 24.93
CA ALA A 395 -7.08 11.73 24.74
C ALA A 395 -7.42 10.35 25.26
N TRP A 396 -6.85 9.36 24.63
CA TRP A 396 -7.00 7.95 24.98
C TRP A 396 -5.67 7.25 24.83
N ARG A 397 -5.49 6.22 25.63
CA ARG A 397 -4.36 5.29 25.58
C ARG A 397 -4.89 3.88 25.40
N PHE A 398 -4.23 3.07 24.57
CA PHE A 398 -4.50 1.64 24.52
C PHE A 398 -3.77 0.96 25.69
N ASP A 399 -4.51 0.28 26.58
CA ASP A 399 -3.94 -0.34 27.80
C ASP A 399 -3.47 -1.79 27.57
N GLY A 400 -3.62 -2.31 26.34
CA GLY A 400 -3.36 -3.69 25.94
C GLY A 400 -4.63 -4.53 25.79
N LYS A 401 -5.80 -3.95 26.09
CA LYS A 401 -7.12 -4.59 25.94
C LYS A 401 -8.15 -3.64 25.35
N ALA A 402 -8.12 -2.37 25.73
CA ALA A 402 -9.09 -1.38 25.33
C ALA A 402 -8.48 0.03 25.30
N TRP A 403 -9.19 0.95 24.65
CA TRP A 403 -8.88 2.36 24.70
C TRP A 403 -9.46 2.99 25.96
N VAL A 404 -8.59 3.54 26.81
CA VAL A 404 -8.94 4.17 28.08
C VAL A 404 -8.69 5.68 27.98
N ALA A 405 -9.65 6.49 28.41
CA ALA A 405 -9.49 7.94 28.45
C ALA A 405 -8.35 8.34 29.39
N ASP A 406 -7.45 9.22 28.92
CA ASP A 406 -6.29 9.69 29.67
C ASP A 406 -6.01 11.18 29.41
N GLN A 407 -6.60 12.04 30.22
CA GLN A 407 -6.45 13.50 30.08
C GLN A 407 -5.02 14.01 30.35
N SER A 408 -4.16 13.21 30.97
CA SER A 408 -2.77 13.60 31.19
C SER A 408 -2.00 13.75 29.88
N LEU A 409 -2.42 13.04 28.81
CA LEU A 409 -1.81 13.09 27.48
C LEU A 409 -2.05 14.40 26.72
N VAL A 410 -2.91 15.27 27.20
CA VAL A 410 -3.14 16.61 26.60
C VAL A 410 -2.83 17.76 27.57
N ALA A 411 -2.33 17.45 28.77
CA ALA A 411 -1.90 18.46 29.72
C ALA A 411 -0.72 19.30 29.18
N GLY A 412 -0.81 20.60 29.25
CA GLY A 412 0.25 21.52 28.76
C GLY A 412 0.11 21.93 27.28
N LEU A 413 -0.93 21.51 26.57
CA LEU A 413 -1.19 21.88 25.16
C LEU A 413 -2.11 23.10 24.99
N ALA A 414 -2.10 24.02 25.94
CA ALA A 414 -2.89 25.26 25.80
C ALA A 414 -2.47 26.04 24.52
N GLY A 415 -3.46 26.39 23.68
CA GLY A 415 -3.23 27.08 22.43
C GLY A 415 -2.75 26.21 21.26
N VAL A 416 -2.53 24.90 21.48
CA VAL A 416 -2.28 23.93 20.40
C VAL A 416 -3.61 23.37 19.90
N THR A 417 -3.83 23.39 18.60
CA THR A 417 -5.03 22.79 17.98
C THR A 417 -4.66 21.82 16.89
N THR A 418 -5.21 20.60 16.96
CA THR A 418 -4.99 19.56 15.95
C THR A 418 -5.79 19.79 14.68
N HIS A 419 -6.83 20.66 14.74
CA HIS A 419 -7.59 21.06 13.56
C HIS A 419 -8.11 22.50 13.67
N ARG A 420 -8.37 23.15 12.51
CA ARG A 420 -8.97 24.48 12.42
C ARG A 420 -10.10 24.44 11.43
N LYS A 421 -11.34 24.70 11.88
CA LYS A 421 -12.55 24.73 11.03
C LYS A 421 -12.70 23.48 10.13
N GLY A 422 -12.36 22.32 10.63
CA GLY A 422 -12.40 21.06 9.87
C GLY A 422 -11.16 20.75 9.01
N ALA A 423 -10.19 21.68 8.95
CA ALA A 423 -8.92 21.48 8.27
C ALA A 423 -7.81 21.07 9.25
N ASP A 424 -6.69 20.54 8.73
CA ASP A 424 -5.52 20.15 9.52
C ASP A 424 -4.92 21.34 10.28
N GLY A 425 -4.66 21.16 11.57
CA GLY A 425 -4.07 22.18 12.44
C GLY A 425 -2.54 22.25 12.39
N GLY A 426 -1.89 21.45 11.57
CA GLY A 426 -0.42 21.41 11.45
C GLY A 426 0.26 20.77 12.68
N VAL A 427 -0.41 19.81 13.33
CA VAL A 427 0.14 19.08 14.48
C VAL A 427 0.47 17.65 14.05
N ARG A 428 1.66 17.18 14.42
CA ARG A 428 2.12 15.81 14.16
C ARG A 428 2.75 15.21 15.41
N LEU A 429 2.58 13.90 15.57
CA LEU A 429 3.30 13.10 16.54
C LEU A 429 4.43 12.35 15.83
N ARG A 430 5.67 12.66 16.17
CA ARG A 430 6.88 12.06 15.57
C ARG A 430 7.94 11.86 16.63
N ASP A 431 8.59 10.71 16.56
CA ASP A 431 9.80 10.45 17.34
C ASP A 431 10.96 11.21 16.70
N VAL A 432 11.34 12.34 17.30
CA VAL A 432 12.32 13.27 16.71
C VAL A 432 13.74 12.92 17.12
N ASP A 433 13.92 12.32 18.30
CA ASP A 433 15.25 11.98 18.83
C ASP A 433 15.56 10.47 18.81
N GLY A 434 14.63 9.63 18.31
CA GLY A 434 14.85 8.20 18.13
C GLY A 434 14.75 7.40 19.43
N ASP A 435 14.09 7.91 20.48
CA ASP A 435 13.96 7.21 21.75
C ASP A 435 12.76 6.26 21.84
N GLY A 436 11.97 6.17 20.77
CA GLY A 436 10.76 5.34 20.66
C GLY A 436 9.48 6.01 21.16
N ILE A 437 9.55 7.29 21.58
CA ILE A 437 8.41 8.07 22.08
C ILE A 437 8.23 9.31 21.19
N CYS A 438 7.00 9.58 20.80
CA CYS A 438 6.74 10.73 19.91
C CYS A 438 6.77 12.05 20.67
N GLU A 439 7.49 13.02 20.11
CA GLU A 439 7.27 14.44 20.34
C GLU A 439 6.05 14.93 19.56
N LEU A 440 5.47 16.04 20.03
CA LEU A 440 4.42 16.76 19.34
C LEU A 440 5.03 17.95 18.61
N ILE A 441 4.90 17.97 17.29
CA ILE A 441 5.37 19.03 16.42
C ILE A 441 4.20 19.91 16.04
N VAL A 442 4.35 21.22 16.16
CA VAL A 442 3.41 22.21 15.63
C VAL A 442 4.09 22.97 14.52
N GLY A 443 3.53 22.94 13.31
CA GLY A 443 4.06 23.62 12.13
C GLY A 443 2.96 24.32 11.34
N THR A 444 2.70 25.58 11.64
CA THR A 444 1.76 26.42 10.89
C THR A 444 2.50 27.66 10.35
N PRO A 445 1.93 28.42 9.42
CA PRO A 445 2.56 29.67 8.95
C PRO A 445 2.87 30.69 10.05
N THR A 446 2.24 30.56 11.22
CA THR A 446 2.37 31.52 12.33
C THR A 446 2.92 30.91 13.61
N GLN A 447 3.09 29.60 13.68
CA GLN A 447 3.55 28.91 14.87
C GLN A 447 4.46 27.73 14.50
N SER A 448 5.65 27.70 15.08
CA SER A 448 6.59 26.59 15.01
C SER A 448 7.03 26.21 16.43
N ALA A 449 6.83 24.96 16.82
CA ALA A 449 7.20 24.45 18.13
C ALA A 449 7.31 22.93 18.15
N VAL A 450 8.17 22.41 19.00
CA VAL A 450 8.26 21.00 19.35
C VAL A 450 8.04 20.86 20.86
N TYR A 451 7.25 19.87 21.24
CA TYR A 451 6.94 19.59 22.65
C TYR A 451 7.30 18.15 22.98
N ARG A 452 7.84 17.93 24.18
CA ARG A 452 8.05 16.61 24.76
C ARG A 452 7.08 16.35 25.90
N LEU A 453 6.51 15.16 25.96
CA LEU A 453 5.65 14.73 27.07
C LEU A 453 6.52 14.33 28.27
N GLY A 454 6.34 15.07 29.37
CA GLY A 454 6.96 14.78 30.66
C GLY A 454 5.95 14.45 31.74
N LYS A 455 6.40 14.21 32.96
CA LYS A 455 5.52 13.87 34.11
C LYS A 455 4.45 14.93 34.43
N LYS A 456 4.68 16.18 34.05
CA LYS A 456 3.76 17.32 34.30
C LYS A 456 2.97 17.73 33.06
N GLY A 457 2.99 16.93 31.98
CA GLY A 457 2.40 17.23 30.69
C GLY A 457 3.44 17.68 29.65
N TRP A 458 2.95 18.20 28.55
CA TRP A 458 3.79 18.62 27.43
C TRP A 458 4.59 19.88 27.76
N GLN A 459 5.88 19.83 27.50
CA GLN A 459 6.83 20.90 27.71
C GLN A 459 7.42 21.33 26.37
N LYS A 460 7.34 22.62 26.05
CA LYS A 460 7.92 23.18 24.84
C LYS A 460 9.45 23.06 24.89
N LEU A 461 10.05 22.53 23.83
CA LEU A 461 11.49 22.47 23.64
C LEU A 461 12.03 23.80 23.10
N PRO A 462 13.34 24.07 23.25
CA PRO A 462 13.94 25.34 22.82
C PRO A 462 14.15 25.47 21.30
N PHE A 463 13.57 24.58 20.51
CA PHE A 463 13.62 24.56 19.04
C PHE A 463 12.24 24.26 18.45
N GLY A 464 12.11 24.49 17.15
CA GLY A 464 10.92 24.19 16.33
C GLY A 464 11.35 23.71 14.95
N LEU A 465 10.44 23.78 13.99
CA LEU A 465 10.77 23.55 12.58
C LEU A 465 11.72 24.64 12.06
N PRO A 466 12.53 24.37 11.04
CA PRO A 466 13.35 25.38 10.37
C PRO A 466 12.53 26.61 9.98
N GLU A 467 13.16 27.79 9.98
CA GLU A 467 12.51 29.04 9.62
C GLU A 467 11.88 28.97 8.22
N GLY A 468 10.66 29.46 8.09
CA GLY A 468 9.89 29.38 6.83
C GLY A 468 9.23 28.02 6.54
N SER A 469 9.46 27.02 7.40
CA SER A 469 8.80 25.70 7.25
C SER A 469 7.43 25.68 7.90
N SER A 470 6.47 25.05 7.22
CA SER A 470 5.13 24.78 7.72
C SER A 470 4.66 23.39 7.29
N LEU A 471 3.89 22.72 8.13
CA LEU A 471 3.28 21.43 7.83
C LEU A 471 1.94 21.57 7.11
N VAL A 472 1.37 22.77 7.13
CA VAL A 472 0.08 23.09 6.49
C VAL A 472 0.13 24.50 5.89
N THR A 473 -0.74 24.75 4.93
CA THR A 473 -0.95 26.09 4.36
C THR A 473 -1.79 26.98 5.29
N GLN A 474 -2.08 28.23 4.90
CA GLN A 474 -2.99 29.11 5.66
C GLN A 474 -4.42 28.58 5.70
N SER A 475 -4.82 27.78 4.74
CA SER A 475 -6.15 27.17 4.67
C SER A 475 -6.24 25.77 5.32
N GLY A 476 -5.15 25.22 5.79
CA GLY A 476 -5.03 23.88 6.38
C GLY A 476 -4.25 22.91 5.53
#